data_a163572dee82c3ddbf33f29be6cda33d
#
_entry.id   a163572dee82c3ddbf33f29be6cda33d
#
_cell.length_a   1.000
_cell.length_b   1.000
_cell.length_c   1.000
_cell.angle_alpha   90.00
_cell.angle_beta   90.00
_cell.angle_gamma   90.00
#
_symmetry.space_group_name_H-M   'P 1'
#
loop_
_entity.id
_entity.type
_entity.pdbx_description
1 polymer ?
#
loop_
_entity_poly.entity_id
_entity_poly.type
_entity_poly.pdbx_seq_one_letter_code
_entity_poly.pdbx_strand_id
1 'polypeptide(L)'
;MLPNEIAISVQGLKKSYKNVTVLEGVGFEVKTGSIFALLGSNGTGKTTIVKILTTLLKHDSGTAVVNGFDVAAKPDSVRQSISLTGQFAAVDEILTGRENLIMIARLRHLDNPRQVADDLLKRFGLTDAADRRVSTYSGGMRRRLDIAMSLVGESQLIFLDEPTTGLDPEGRIEVWKMVKELAGSGTTVFLTTQYLDEAEQLADRIAILHKGRIIVNDTLAELKKLFPPAKVEYIEKQPTLEEIFLAIVGKKEEKDNGND
;
A
#
# COMPACT_ATOMS: atom_id res chain seq x y z
N MET A 1 -6.64 11.27 -24.68
CA MET A 1 -7.72 10.64 -23.90
C MET A 1 -7.77 11.34 -22.56
N LEU A 2 -8.93 11.80 -22.10
CA LEU A 2 -9.07 12.28 -20.71
C LEU A 2 -8.70 11.13 -19.77
N PRO A 3 -7.93 11.37 -18.70
CA PRO A 3 -7.61 10.33 -17.75
C PRO A 3 -8.92 9.73 -17.21
N ASN A 4 -8.98 8.41 -17.15
CA ASN A 4 -10.16 7.72 -16.62
C ASN A 4 -10.31 8.17 -15.16
N GLU A 5 -11.39 8.81 -14.77
CA GLU A 5 -11.57 9.31 -13.38
C GLU A 5 -11.59 8.18 -12.36
N ILE A 6 -11.89 6.94 -12.81
CA ILE A 6 -11.98 5.75 -11.97
C ILE A 6 -10.88 4.77 -12.36
N ALA A 7 -9.99 4.51 -11.40
CA ALA A 7 -8.91 3.53 -11.55
C ALA A 7 -9.39 2.09 -11.29
N ILE A 8 -10.31 1.90 -10.33
CA ILE A 8 -10.89 0.59 -10.02
C ILE A 8 -12.40 0.72 -9.87
N SER A 9 -13.15 -0.17 -10.53
CA SER A 9 -14.60 -0.33 -10.33
C SER A 9 -14.93 -1.79 -10.08
N VAL A 10 -15.62 -2.07 -8.97
CA VAL A 10 -16.02 -3.41 -8.54
C VAL A 10 -17.52 -3.42 -8.28
N GLN A 11 -18.24 -4.41 -8.84
CA GLN A 11 -19.69 -4.52 -8.68
C GLN A 11 -20.10 -5.96 -8.44
N GLY A 12 -20.76 -6.20 -7.29
CA GLY A 12 -21.36 -7.47 -6.95
C GLY A 12 -20.40 -8.65 -6.89
N LEU A 13 -19.10 -8.38 -6.56
CA LEU A 13 -18.03 -9.36 -6.60
C LEU A 13 -18.26 -10.47 -5.57
N LYS A 14 -18.24 -11.72 -6.01
CA LYS A 14 -18.38 -12.91 -5.15
C LYS A 14 -17.21 -13.87 -5.32
N LYS A 15 -16.82 -14.50 -4.22
CA LYS A 15 -15.81 -15.54 -4.20
C LYS A 15 -16.05 -16.54 -3.08
N SER A 16 -16.01 -17.82 -3.42
CA SER A 16 -16.09 -18.93 -2.46
C SER A 16 -14.90 -19.87 -2.66
N TYR A 17 -14.46 -20.50 -1.59
CA TYR A 17 -13.50 -21.59 -1.60
C TYR A 17 -14.17 -22.83 -1.05
N LYS A 18 -14.42 -23.82 -1.91
CA LYS A 18 -15.22 -25.01 -1.57
C LYS A 18 -16.59 -24.55 -1.03
N ASN A 19 -16.87 -24.78 0.25
CA ASN A 19 -18.14 -24.46 0.92
C ASN A 19 -18.09 -23.16 1.75
N VAL A 20 -17.00 -22.39 1.67
CA VAL A 20 -16.84 -21.15 2.44
C VAL A 20 -16.94 -19.96 1.51
N THR A 21 -17.98 -19.14 1.68
CA THR A 21 -18.10 -17.86 0.98
C THR A 21 -17.22 -16.83 1.65
N VAL A 22 -16.26 -16.27 0.90
CA VAL A 22 -15.30 -15.27 1.39
C VAL A 22 -15.70 -13.87 0.96
N LEU A 23 -16.25 -13.70 -0.25
CA LEU A 23 -16.78 -12.42 -0.73
C LEU A 23 -18.24 -12.59 -1.13
N GLU A 24 -19.09 -11.66 -0.69
CA GLU A 24 -20.54 -11.75 -0.84
C GLU A 24 -21.11 -10.45 -1.39
N GLY A 25 -20.90 -10.21 -2.69
CA GLY A 25 -21.45 -9.05 -3.38
C GLY A 25 -20.71 -7.74 -3.10
N VAL A 26 -19.37 -7.79 -3.02
CA VAL A 26 -18.53 -6.62 -2.79
C VAL A 26 -18.65 -5.64 -3.95
N GLY A 27 -18.80 -4.32 -3.62
CA GLY A 27 -18.84 -3.23 -4.58
C GLY A 27 -18.18 -1.98 -4.04
N PHE A 28 -17.32 -1.34 -4.84
CA PHE A 28 -16.69 -0.04 -4.55
C PHE A 28 -16.01 0.53 -5.80
N GLU A 29 -15.66 1.81 -5.72
CA GLU A 29 -14.89 2.51 -6.75
C GLU A 29 -13.69 3.22 -6.12
N VAL A 30 -12.59 3.31 -6.89
CA VAL A 30 -11.37 4.02 -6.52
C VAL A 30 -11.07 5.07 -7.57
N LYS A 31 -10.94 6.32 -7.15
CA LYS A 31 -10.58 7.44 -8.03
C LYS A 31 -9.10 7.39 -8.40
N THR A 32 -8.78 7.77 -9.63
CA THR A 32 -7.39 7.93 -10.08
C THR A 32 -6.66 8.97 -9.23
N GLY A 33 -5.40 8.68 -8.88
CA GLY A 33 -4.56 9.58 -8.07
C GLY A 33 -4.93 9.68 -6.59
N SER A 34 -5.86 8.83 -6.09
CA SER A 34 -6.24 8.80 -4.69
C SER A 34 -5.64 7.63 -3.92
N ILE A 35 -5.63 7.74 -2.60
CA ILE A 35 -5.32 6.65 -1.67
C ILE A 35 -6.64 6.04 -1.18
N PHE A 36 -6.88 4.78 -1.52
CA PHE A 36 -8.02 4.01 -1.06
C PHE A 36 -7.58 2.93 -0.09
N ALA A 37 -8.14 2.92 1.11
CA ALA A 37 -7.88 1.90 2.12
C ALA A 37 -9.03 0.90 2.23
N LEU A 38 -8.72 -0.39 2.07
CA LEU A 38 -9.61 -1.49 2.39
C LEU A 38 -9.30 -1.98 3.81
N LEU A 39 -10.08 -1.51 4.77
CA LEU A 39 -9.93 -1.81 6.19
C LEU A 39 -10.73 -3.04 6.59
N GLY A 40 -10.15 -3.93 7.38
CA GLY A 40 -10.85 -5.09 7.94
C GLY A 40 -9.92 -6.00 8.73
N SER A 41 -10.50 -6.79 9.65
CA SER A 41 -9.74 -7.79 10.42
C SER A 41 -9.19 -8.91 9.52
N ASN A 42 -8.30 -9.72 10.06
CA ASN A 42 -7.75 -10.88 9.34
C ASN A 42 -8.87 -11.87 8.97
N GLY A 43 -8.77 -12.45 7.77
CA GLY A 43 -9.75 -13.41 7.28
C GLY A 43 -11.04 -12.81 6.69
N THR A 44 -11.19 -11.48 6.64
CA THR A 44 -12.40 -10.84 6.06
C THR A 44 -12.47 -10.88 4.53
N GLY A 45 -11.35 -11.22 3.84
CA GLY A 45 -11.30 -11.30 2.38
C GLY A 45 -10.47 -10.21 1.71
N LYS A 46 -9.75 -9.34 2.44
CA LYS A 46 -8.89 -8.27 1.88
C LYS A 46 -7.93 -8.79 0.81
N THR A 47 -7.06 -9.74 1.17
CA THR A 47 -6.11 -10.35 0.24
C THR A 47 -6.80 -11.08 -0.93
N THR A 48 -8.01 -11.63 -0.72
CA THR A 48 -8.80 -12.23 -1.81
C THR A 48 -9.21 -11.16 -2.84
N ILE A 49 -9.66 -9.98 -2.39
CA ILE A 49 -9.97 -8.85 -3.28
C ILE A 49 -8.72 -8.42 -4.04
N VAL A 50 -7.58 -8.21 -3.34
CA VAL A 50 -6.30 -7.86 -4.00
C VAL A 50 -5.94 -8.89 -5.07
N LYS A 51 -5.98 -10.20 -4.76
CA LYS A 51 -5.66 -11.25 -5.73
C LYS A 51 -6.59 -11.26 -6.94
N ILE A 52 -7.86 -10.93 -6.79
CA ILE A 52 -8.80 -10.83 -7.91
C ILE A 52 -8.47 -9.61 -8.77
N LEU A 53 -8.30 -8.42 -8.16
CA LEU A 53 -8.00 -7.18 -8.88
C LEU A 53 -6.66 -7.22 -9.60
N THR A 54 -5.69 -7.96 -9.05
CA THR A 54 -4.38 -8.17 -9.67
C THR A 54 -4.31 -9.40 -10.57
N THR A 55 -5.45 -10.01 -10.88
CA THR A 55 -5.60 -11.18 -11.78
C THR A 55 -4.93 -12.48 -11.31
N LEU A 56 -4.50 -12.56 -10.05
CA LEU A 56 -3.91 -13.75 -9.45
C LEU A 56 -4.97 -14.80 -9.06
N LEU A 57 -6.24 -14.40 -9.01
CA LEU A 57 -7.38 -15.24 -8.65
C LEU A 57 -8.61 -14.86 -9.47
N LYS A 58 -9.33 -15.85 -9.99
CA LYS A 58 -10.63 -15.61 -10.64
C LYS A 58 -11.75 -15.47 -9.62
N HIS A 59 -12.63 -14.50 -9.81
CA HIS A 59 -13.89 -14.38 -9.08
C HIS A 59 -14.93 -15.37 -9.59
N ASP A 60 -15.98 -15.62 -8.81
CA ASP A 60 -17.04 -16.55 -9.18
C ASP A 60 -18.21 -15.82 -9.87
N SER A 61 -18.49 -14.58 -9.49
CA SER A 61 -19.47 -13.70 -10.14
C SER A 61 -19.22 -12.23 -9.80
N GLY A 62 -19.95 -11.35 -10.49
CA GLY A 62 -19.76 -9.91 -10.43
C GLY A 62 -18.80 -9.41 -11.51
N THR A 63 -18.43 -8.15 -11.44
CA THR A 63 -17.48 -7.51 -12.37
C THR A 63 -16.40 -6.75 -11.61
N ALA A 64 -15.19 -6.75 -12.15
CA ALA A 64 -14.07 -5.96 -11.65
C ALA A 64 -13.27 -5.39 -12.83
N VAL A 65 -13.12 -4.07 -12.85
CA VAL A 65 -12.39 -3.33 -13.88
C VAL A 65 -11.26 -2.56 -13.22
N VAL A 66 -10.06 -2.67 -13.77
CA VAL A 66 -8.85 -2.00 -13.29
C VAL A 66 -8.22 -1.25 -14.46
N ASN A 67 -8.00 0.07 -14.31
CA ASN A 67 -7.50 0.96 -15.36
C ASN A 67 -8.24 0.80 -16.70
N GLY A 68 -9.57 0.58 -16.64
CA GLY A 68 -10.42 0.37 -17.83
C GLY A 68 -10.39 -1.03 -18.43
N PHE A 69 -9.66 -1.98 -17.82
CA PHE A 69 -9.57 -3.37 -18.26
C PHE A 69 -10.34 -4.30 -17.31
N ASP A 70 -11.24 -5.12 -17.86
CA ASP A 70 -11.90 -6.19 -17.09
C ASP A 70 -10.87 -7.25 -16.68
N VAL A 71 -10.82 -7.58 -15.38
CA VAL A 71 -9.79 -8.46 -14.80
C VAL A 71 -9.89 -9.92 -15.30
N ALA A 72 -11.05 -10.36 -15.73
CA ALA A 72 -11.28 -11.72 -16.25
C ALA A 72 -11.02 -11.78 -17.76
N ALA A 73 -11.44 -10.76 -18.52
CA ALA A 73 -11.36 -10.73 -19.97
C ALA A 73 -9.99 -10.26 -20.49
N LYS A 74 -9.32 -9.32 -19.77
CA LYS A 74 -8.05 -8.72 -20.20
C LYS A 74 -6.96 -8.75 -19.10
N PRO A 75 -6.64 -9.93 -18.54
CA PRO A 75 -5.72 -10.02 -17.40
C PRO A 75 -4.30 -9.52 -17.71
N ASP A 76 -3.80 -9.71 -18.93
CA ASP A 76 -2.47 -9.22 -19.32
C ASP A 76 -2.40 -7.69 -19.35
N SER A 77 -3.42 -7.02 -19.86
CA SER A 77 -3.50 -5.56 -19.87
C SER A 77 -3.57 -5.00 -18.44
N VAL A 78 -4.31 -5.67 -17.54
CA VAL A 78 -4.34 -5.31 -16.12
C VAL A 78 -2.93 -5.42 -15.53
N ARG A 79 -2.25 -6.57 -15.70
CA ARG A 79 -0.89 -6.79 -15.14
C ARG A 79 0.15 -5.80 -15.64
N GLN A 80 0.02 -5.35 -16.87
CA GLN A 80 0.91 -4.33 -17.46
C GLN A 80 0.66 -2.93 -16.89
N SER A 81 -0.55 -2.65 -16.37
CA SER A 81 -0.96 -1.32 -15.90
C SER A 81 -0.83 -1.12 -14.39
N ILE A 82 -0.48 -2.17 -13.64
CA ILE A 82 -0.44 -2.15 -12.17
C ILE A 82 0.90 -2.57 -11.61
N SER A 83 1.12 -2.24 -10.35
CA SER A 83 2.14 -2.82 -9.47
C SER A 83 1.50 -3.49 -8.27
N LEU A 84 2.12 -4.52 -7.74
CA LEU A 84 1.67 -5.23 -6.55
C LEU A 84 2.85 -5.45 -5.60
N THR A 85 2.68 -5.02 -4.36
CA THR A 85 3.53 -5.38 -3.23
C THR A 85 2.72 -6.24 -2.28
N GLY A 86 3.12 -7.49 -2.12
CA GLY A 86 2.44 -8.46 -1.27
C GLY A 86 2.71 -8.24 0.22
N GLN A 87 2.11 -9.09 1.06
CA GLN A 87 2.30 -9.05 2.52
C GLN A 87 3.75 -9.34 2.94
N PHE A 88 4.46 -10.20 2.19
CA PHE A 88 5.88 -10.51 2.41
C PHE A 88 6.72 -9.81 1.35
N ALA A 89 7.82 -9.22 1.78
CA ALA A 89 8.76 -8.58 0.87
C ALA A 89 9.37 -9.61 -0.10
N ALA A 90 9.30 -9.31 -1.40
CA ALA A 90 9.84 -10.16 -2.47
C ALA A 90 11.29 -9.79 -2.82
N VAL A 91 12.08 -9.38 -1.84
CA VAL A 91 13.48 -8.97 -2.00
C VAL A 91 14.41 -10.18 -1.88
N ASP A 92 15.46 -10.23 -2.69
CA ASP A 92 16.54 -11.20 -2.52
C ASP A 92 17.52 -10.65 -1.46
N GLU A 93 17.62 -11.35 -0.33
CA GLU A 93 18.44 -10.94 0.81
C GLU A 93 19.95 -11.10 0.58
N ILE A 94 20.37 -11.91 -0.40
CA ILE A 94 21.78 -12.13 -0.76
C ILE A 94 22.29 -10.94 -1.58
N LEU A 95 21.45 -10.38 -2.43
CA LEU A 95 21.75 -9.24 -3.27
C LEU A 95 21.75 -7.92 -2.46
N THR A 96 22.42 -6.93 -3.02
CA THR A 96 22.34 -5.54 -2.52
C THR A 96 21.00 -4.90 -2.93
N GLY A 97 20.64 -3.76 -2.33
CA GLY A 97 19.43 -3.02 -2.73
C GLY A 97 19.47 -2.62 -4.21
N ARG A 98 20.64 -2.17 -4.69
CA ARG A 98 20.87 -1.80 -6.09
C ARG A 98 20.70 -3.00 -7.03
N GLU A 99 21.29 -4.15 -6.70
CA GLU A 99 21.21 -5.36 -7.52
C GLU A 99 19.78 -5.87 -7.64
N ASN A 100 18.99 -5.82 -6.56
CA ASN A 100 17.56 -6.16 -6.60
C ASN A 100 16.81 -5.31 -7.63
N LEU A 101 16.99 -3.99 -7.61
CA LEU A 101 16.32 -3.07 -8.54
C LEU A 101 16.80 -3.26 -9.98
N ILE A 102 18.11 -3.43 -10.20
CA ILE A 102 18.68 -3.71 -11.53
C ILE A 102 18.12 -5.02 -12.09
N MET A 103 17.99 -6.05 -11.27
CA MET A 103 17.41 -7.34 -11.67
C MET A 103 15.99 -7.16 -12.21
N ILE A 104 15.12 -6.45 -11.47
CA ILE A 104 13.74 -6.19 -11.90
C ILE A 104 13.71 -5.32 -13.16
N ALA A 105 14.54 -4.27 -13.25
CA ALA A 105 14.60 -3.41 -14.42
C ALA A 105 15.01 -4.19 -15.69
N ARG A 106 15.95 -5.14 -15.56
CA ARG A 106 16.33 -6.03 -16.66
C ARG A 106 15.20 -6.99 -17.04
N LEU A 107 14.50 -7.59 -16.07
CA LEU A 107 13.34 -8.45 -16.31
C LEU A 107 12.21 -7.73 -17.03
N ARG A 108 12.07 -6.43 -16.78
CA ARG A 108 11.10 -5.56 -17.47
C ARG A 108 11.64 -4.97 -18.79
N HIS A 109 12.85 -5.36 -19.22
CA HIS A 109 13.50 -4.88 -20.45
C HIS A 109 13.61 -3.36 -20.53
N LEU A 110 13.83 -2.68 -19.38
CA LEU A 110 13.99 -1.24 -19.36
C LEU A 110 15.40 -0.82 -19.85
N ASP A 111 15.47 0.30 -20.54
CA ASP A 111 16.73 0.95 -20.86
C ASP A 111 17.40 1.48 -19.60
N ASN A 112 18.74 1.40 -19.54
CA ASN A 112 19.54 1.93 -18.43
C ASN A 112 19.14 1.42 -17.04
N PRO A 113 19.12 0.08 -16.77
CA PRO A 113 18.67 -0.49 -15.51
C PRO A 113 19.36 0.09 -14.27
N ARG A 114 20.64 0.53 -14.40
CA ARG A 114 21.38 1.14 -13.30
C ARG A 114 20.86 2.53 -12.93
N GLN A 115 20.54 3.36 -13.93
CA GLN A 115 19.95 4.68 -13.70
C GLN A 115 18.58 4.55 -13.03
N VAL A 116 17.74 3.64 -13.52
CA VAL A 116 16.43 3.35 -12.91
C VAL A 116 16.58 2.93 -11.45
N ALA A 117 17.58 2.09 -11.13
CA ALA A 117 17.85 1.67 -9.77
C ALA A 117 18.30 2.85 -8.89
N ASP A 118 19.21 3.70 -9.38
CA ASP A 118 19.72 4.86 -8.64
C ASP A 118 18.61 5.88 -8.34
N ASP A 119 17.74 6.16 -9.30
CA ASP A 119 16.61 7.07 -9.15
C ASP A 119 15.60 6.55 -8.11
N LEU A 120 15.30 5.25 -8.13
CA LEU A 120 14.42 4.63 -7.15
C LEU A 120 15.07 4.60 -5.76
N LEU A 121 16.34 4.23 -5.63
CA LEU A 121 17.05 4.26 -4.35
C LEU A 121 17.03 5.66 -3.73
N LYS A 122 17.24 6.69 -4.53
CA LYS A 122 17.15 8.09 -4.09
C LYS A 122 15.72 8.44 -3.66
N ARG A 123 14.72 8.12 -4.48
CA ARG A 123 13.30 8.40 -4.19
C ARG A 123 12.82 7.73 -2.90
N PHE A 124 13.35 6.54 -2.58
CA PHE A 124 12.96 5.75 -1.42
C PHE A 124 13.90 5.90 -0.21
N GLY A 125 14.83 6.87 -0.24
CA GLY A 125 15.76 7.15 0.87
C GLY A 125 16.68 5.97 1.20
N LEU A 126 17.13 5.21 0.18
CA LEU A 126 17.96 4.01 0.32
C LEU A 126 19.36 4.19 -0.31
N THR A 127 19.75 5.42 -0.69
CA THR A 127 21.02 5.71 -1.38
C THR A 127 22.21 5.23 -0.58
N ASP A 128 22.28 5.55 0.72
CA ASP A 128 23.42 5.22 1.60
C ASP A 128 23.55 3.71 1.88
N ALA A 129 22.45 2.97 1.68
CA ALA A 129 22.42 1.52 1.86
C ALA A 129 22.43 0.76 0.52
N ALA A 130 22.50 1.47 -0.62
CA ALA A 130 22.32 0.89 -1.95
C ALA A 130 23.18 -0.34 -2.23
N ASP A 131 24.45 -0.30 -1.80
CA ASP A 131 25.46 -1.33 -2.06
C ASP A 131 25.66 -2.29 -0.87
N ARG A 132 24.82 -2.19 0.16
CA ARG A 132 24.77 -3.16 1.28
C ARG A 132 23.85 -4.31 0.93
N ARG A 133 24.14 -5.52 1.43
CA ARG A 133 23.25 -6.67 1.29
C ARG A 133 21.94 -6.45 2.00
N VAL A 134 20.82 -6.82 1.37
CA VAL A 134 19.46 -6.65 1.93
C VAL A 134 19.27 -7.42 3.23
N SER A 135 20.02 -8.52 3.46
CA SER A 135 20.04 -9.22 4.76
C SER A 135 20.40 -8.32 5.95
N THR A 136 21.11 -7.19 5.71
CA THR A 136 21.49 -6.20 6.74
C THR A 136 20.51 -5.04 6.88
N TYR A 137 19.44 -5.01 6.10
CA TYR A 137 18.44 -3.94 6.13
C TYR A 137 17.49 -4.12 7.32
N SER A 138 17.00 -2.99 7.88
CA SER A 138 15.88 -3.01 8.81
C SER A 138 14.60 -3.47 8.11
N GLY A 139 13.56 -3.81 8.88
CA GLY A 139 12.25 -4.17 8.32
C GLY A 139 11.68 -3.06 7.43
N GLY A 140 11.75 -1.80 7.89
CA GLY A 140 11.32 -0.62 7.13
C GLY A 140 12.13 -0.44 5.83
N MET A 141 13.44 -0.61 5.87
CA MET A 141 14.29 -0.53 4.67
C MET A 141 13.94 -1.64 3.65
N ARG A 142 13.73 -2.88 4.10
CA ARG A 142 13.31 -3.98 3.22
C ARG A 142 11.96 -3.67 2.58
N ARG A 143 11.01 -3.14 3.36
CA ARG A 143 9.69 -2.77 2.84
C ARG A 143 9.76 -1.64 1.82
N ARG A 144 10.56 -0.60 2.08
CA ARG A 144 10.78 0.48 1.10
C ARG A 144 11.41 -0.03 -0.19
N LEU A 145 12.38 -0.93 -0.11
CA LEU A 145 12.99 -1.56 -1.27
C LEU A 145 11.97 -2.40 -2.06
N ASP A 146 11.15 -3.19 -1.39
CA ASP A 146 10.11 -4.03 -2.00
C ASP A 146 9.08 -3.18 -2.77
N ILE A 147 8.64 -2.06 -2.18
CA ILE A 147 7.76 -1.11 -2.85
C ILE A 147 8.49 -0.43 -4.03
N ALA A 148 9.76 -0.05 -3.87
CA ALA A 148 10.56 0.50 -4.97
C ALA A 148 10.69 -0.48 -6.13
N MET A 149 10.92 -1.77 -5.86
CA MET A 149 10.97 -2.84 -6.87
C MET A 149 9.64 -2.98 -7.62
N SER A 150 8.52 -2.86 -6.94
CA SER A 150 7.20 -2.93 -7.56
C SER A 150 6.92 -1.77 -8.53
N LEU A 151 7.55 -0.61 -8.30
CA LEU A 151 7.39 0.59 -9.13
C LEU A 151 8.40 0.71 -10.28
N VAL A 152 9.27 -0.27 -10.45
CA VAL A 152 10.11 -0.36 -11.65
C VAL A 152 9.21 -0.46 -12.88
N GLY A 153 9.25 0.56 -13.77
CA GLY A 153 8.41 0.62 -14.99
C GLY A 153 7.15 1.49 -14.87
N GLU A 154 7.05 2.35 -13.86
CA GLU A 154 6.09 3.48 -13.76
C GLU A 154 4.60 3.09 -13.85
N SER A 155 4.13 2.23 -12.96
CA SER A 155 2.71 1.89 -12.88
C SER A 155 1.89 3.05 -12.30
N GLN A 156 0.74 3.34 -12.91
CA GLN A 156 -0.20 4.38 -12.45
C GLN A 156 -1.03 3.96 -11.23
N LEU A 157 -1.09 2.66 -10.95
CA LEU A 157 -1.83 2.08 -9.83
C LEU A 157 -0.96 1.05 -9.10
N ILE A 158 -0.80 1.22 -7.79
CA ILE A 158 -0.11 0.27 -6.94
C ILE A 158 -1.06 -0.36 -5.91
N PHE A 159 -0.97 -1.67 -5.76
CA PHE A 159 -1.61 -2.44 -4.68
C PHE A 159 -0.59 -2.71 -3.58
N LEU A 160 -0.94 -2.36 -2.34
CA LEU A 160 -0.13 -2.59 -1.14
C LEU A 160 -0.94 -3.48 -0.18
N ASP A 161 -0.59 -4.75 -0.06
CA ASP A 161 -1.29 -5.68 0.84
C ASP A 161 -0.61 -5.65 2.22
N GLU A 162 -1.27 -5.00 3.20
CA GLU A 162 -0.81 -4.81 4.58
C GLU A 162 0.63 -4.24 4.68
N PRO A 163 0.90 -3.02 4.13
CA PRO A 163 2.26 -2.53 3.88
C PRO A 163 3.09 -2.32 5.14
N THR A 164 2.50 -2.14 6.31
CA THR A 164 3.24 -1.85 7.54
C THR A 164 3.20 -2.98 8.57
N THR A 165 2.64 -4.14 8.20
CA THR A 165 2.59 -5.30 9.10
C THR A 165 4.00 -5.76 9.49
N GLY A 166 4.25 -5.87 10.81
CA GLY A 166 5.53 -6.31 11.35
C GLY A 166 6.62 -5.23 11.42
N LEU A 167 6.30 -3.99 11.06
CA LEU A 167 7.22 -2.86 11.23
C LEU A 167 7.09 -2.23 12.63
N ASP A 168 8.20 -1.69 13.10
CA ASP A 168 8.26 -0.81 14.25
C ASP A 168 7.56 0.54 13.96
N PRO A 169 7.26 1.38 14.97
CA PRO A 169 6.57 2.64 14.78
C PRO A 169 7.27 3.59 13.80
N GLU A 170 8.59 3.66 13.84
CA GLU A 170 9.40 4.50 12.95
C GLU A 170 9.30 4.02 11.49
N GLY A 171 9.50 2.73 11.25
CA GLY A 171 9.36 2.13 9.92
C GLY A 171 7.96 2.31 9.33
N ARG A 172 6.90 2.29 10.16
CA ARG A 172 5.53 2.57 9.72
C ARG A 172 5.38 4.01 9.23
N ILE A 173 5.90 4.99 9.99
CA ILE A 173 5.84 6.41 9.61
C ILE A 173 6.59 6.65 8.29
N GLU A 174 7.76 6.04 8.11
CA GLU A 174 8.52 6.15 6.86
C GLU A 174 7.74 5.59 5.64
N VAL A 175 7.08 4.42 5.81
CA VAL A 175 6.22 3.85 4.75
C VAL A 175 5.01 4.74 4.49
N TRP A 176 4.36 5.30 5.50
CA TRP A 176 3.24 6.23 5.33
C TRP A 176 3.64 7.49 4.57
N LYS A 177 4.78 8.10 4.92
CA LYS A 177 5.31 9.26 4.20
C LYS A 177 5.51 8.94 2.72
N MET A 178 6.13 7.82 2.43
CA MET A 178 6.37 7.36 1.06
C MET A 178 5.05 7.13 0.30
N VAL A 179 4.04 6.50 0.91
CA VAL A 179 2.72 6.28 0.28
C VAL A 179 2.06 7.61 -0.08
N LYS A 180 2.13 8.63 0.81
CA LYS A 180 1.64 9.98 0.54
C LYS A 180 2.40 10.65 -0.61
N GLU A 181 3.72 10.50 -0.68
CA GLU A 181 4.53 11.04 -1.77
C GLU A 181 4.20 10.39 -3.12
N LEU A 182 3.93 9.07 -3.15
CA LEU A 182 3.47 8.37 -4.34
C LEU A 182 2.13 8.92 -4.84
N ALA A 183 1.15 9.06 -3.97
CA ALA A 183 -0.15 9.62 -4.33
C ALA A 183 -0.03 11.09 -4.77
N GLY A 184 0.77 11.89 -4.05
CA GLY A 184 1.07 13.28 -4.41
C GLY A 184 1.74 13.44 -5.79
N SER A 185 2.42 12.41 -6.29
CA SER A 185 2.97 12.37 -7.67
C SER A 185 1.96 11.86 -8.71
N GLY A 186 0.69 11.61 -8.33
CA GLY A 186 -0.38 11.18 -9.23
C GLY A 186 -0.58 9.66 -9.32
N THR A 187 0.19 8.86 -8.55
CA THR A 187 -0.01 7.41 -8.50
C THR A 187 -1.25 7.07 -7.67
N THR A 188 -2.13 6.24 -8.19
CA THR A 188 -3.26 5.69 -7.42
C THR A 188 -2.74 4.61 -6.46
N VAL A 189 -3.15 4.67 -5.20
CA VAL A 189 -2.77 3.68 -4.21
C VAL A 189 -4.00 2.95 -3.69
N PHE A 190 -4.02 1.63 -3.85
CA PHE A 190 -4.97 0.74 -3.20
C PHE A 190 -4.25 -0.03 -2.10
N LEU A 191 -4.56 0.26 -0.84
CA LEU A 191 -3.95 -0.48 0.27
C LEU A 191 -4.98 -1.29 1.06
N THR A 192 -4.55 -2.44 1.57
CA THR A 192 -5.30 -3.18 2.59
C THR A 192 -4.64 -2.99 3.94
N THR A 193 -5.45 -2.93 4.99
CA THR A 193 -4.93 -2.84 6.34
C THR A 193 -5.92 -3.40 7.38
N GLN A 194 -5.40 -3.78 8.53
CA GLN A 194 -6.17 -4.05 9.74
C GLN A 194 -5.98 -2.93 10.79
N TYR A 195 -5.06 -2.00 10.54
CA TYR A 195 -4.71 -0.91 11.45
C TYR A 195 -5.54 0.33 11.14
N LEU A 196 -6.31 0.79 12.16
CA LEU A 196 -7.20 1.95 12.04
C LEU A 196 -6.41 3.24 11.81
N ASP A 197 -5.30 3.40 12.52
CA ASP A 197 -4.40 4.53 12.42
C ASP A 197 -3.79 4.67 11.02
N GLU A 198 -3.40 3.57 10.38
CA GLU A 198 -2.92 3.57 8.99
C GLU A 198 -3.99 4.08 8.01
N ALA A 199 -5.22 3.55 8.11
CA ALA A 199 -6.33 4.02 7.27
C ALA A 199 -6.64 5.50 7.53
N GLU A 200 -6.65 5.95 8.80
CA GLU A 200 -6.89 7.33 9.18
C GLU A 200 -5.81 8.30 8.67
N GLN A 201 -4.54 7.89 8.72
CA GLN A 201 -3.41 8.72 8.31
C GLN A 201 -3.24 8.82 6.79
N LEU A 202 -3.61 7.78 6.05
CA LEU A 202 -3.29 7.69 4.62
C LEU A 202 -4.46 7.94 3.69
N ALA A 203 -5.65 7.43 4.03
CA ALA A 203 -6.69 7.24 3.04
C ALA A 203 -7.51 8.50 2.77
N ASP A 204 -7.74 8.79 1.49
CA ASP A 204 -8.77 9.73 1.04
C ASP A 204 -10.16 9.12 1.20
N ARG A 205 -10.24 7.78 1.01
CA ARG A 205 -11.48 7.01 1.15
C ARG A 205 -11.22 5.65 1.79
N ILE A 206 -12.08 5.27 2.72
CA ILE A 206 -11.98 4.04 3.51
C ILE A 206 -13.20 3.17 3.24
N ALA A 207 -12.96 1.93 2.80
CA ALA A 207 -13.98 0.90 2.74
C ALA A 207 -13.77 -0.11 3.87
N ILE A 208 -14.79 -0.34 4.69
CA ILE A 208 -14.74 -1.31 5.79
C ILE A 208 -15.31 -2.64 5.30
N LEU A 209 -14.44 -3.64 5.24
CA LEU A 209 -14.79 -5.02 4.86
C LEU A 209 -15.06 -5.87 6.11
N HIS A 210 -16.28 -6.38 6.23
CA HIS A 210 -16.67 -7.27 7.31
C HIS A 210 -17.46 -8.46 6.78
N LYS A 211 -17.05 -9.68 7.14
CA LYS A 211 -17.69 -10.95 6.70
C LYS A 211 -17.98 -11.00 5.20
N GLY A 212 -16.98 -10.59 4.39
CA GLY A 212 -17.08 -10.65 2.93
C GLY A 212 -17.94 -9.57 2.27
N ARG A 213 -18.41 -8.57 3.02
CA ARG A 213 -19.21 -7.44 2.50
C ARG A 213 -18.58 -6.10 2.87
N ILE A 214 -18.73 -5.12 1.98
CA ILE A 214 -18.42 -3.72 2.34
C ILE A 214 -19.59 -3.17 3.15
N ILE A 215 -19.36 -2.82 4.41
CA ILE A 215 -20.38 -2.27 5.31
C ILE A 215 -20.41 -0.74 5.28
N VAL A 216 -19.28 -0.11 4.97
CA VAL A 216 -19.14 1.35 4.81
C VAL A 216 -18.08 1.61 3.74
N ASN A 217 -18.27 2.66 2.95
CA ASN A 217 -17.29 3.16 2.00
C ASN A 217 -17.41 4.67 1.87
N ASP A 218 -16.60 5.42 2.63
CA ASP A 218 -16.65 6.87 2.63
C ASP A 218 -15.31 7.53 3.01
N THR A 219 -15.28 8.86 3.02
CA THR A 219 -14.16 9.62 3.58
C THR A 219 -14.12 9.52 5.10
N LEU A 220 -12.95 9.72 5.71
CA LEU A 220 -12.84 9.74 7.17
C LEU A 220 -13.78 10.78 7.82
N ALA A 221 -13.93 11.94 7.17
CA ALA A 221 -14.82 13.02 7.66
C ALA A 221 -16.29 12.58 7.70
N GLU A 222 -16.77 11.89 6.68
CA GLU A 222 -18.13 11.35 6.64
C GLU A 222 -18.32 10.20 7.62
N LEU A 223 -17.31 9.33 7.76
CA LEU A 223 -17.33 8.25 8.76
C LEU A 223 -17.45 8.79 10.19
N LYS A 224 -16.72 9.86 10.52
CA LYS A 224 -16.80 10.51 11.84
C LYS A 224 -18.18 11.11 12.12
N LYS A 225 -18.94 11.55 11.11
CA LYS A 225 -20.31 12.06 11.27
C LYS A 225 -21.34 10.99 11.64
N LEU A 226 -21.06 9.71 11.36
CA LEU A 226 -21.94 8.60 11.74
C LEU A 226 -22.06 8.41 13.26
N PHE A 227 -21.14 9.01 14.02
CA PHE A 227 -21.12 8.94 15.47
C PHE A 227 -21.35 10.36 16.05
N PRO A 228 -22.16 10.49 17.09
CA PRO A 228 -22.34 11.79 17.74
C PRO A 228 -20.97 12.26 18.26
N PRO A 229 -20.71 13.60 18.22
CA PRO A 229 -19.48 14.13 18.77
C PRO A 229 -19.34 13.64 20.22
N ALA A 230 -18.19 13.07 20.52
CA ALA A 230 -17.87 12.68 21.88
C ALA A 230 -18.08 13.90 22.79
N LYS A 231 -18.75 13.71 23.95
CA LYS A 231 -18.79 14.75 24.98
C LYS A 231 -17.36 15.19 25.21
N VAL A 232 -17.10 16.49 25.17
CA VAL A 232 -15.77 17.05 25.43
C VAL A 232 -15.48 16.81 26.92
N GLU A 233 -14.91 15.65 27.22
CA GLU A 233 -14.19 15.49 28.48
C GLU A 233 -12.79 16.01 28.21
N TYR A 234 -12.38 17.04 28.95
CA TYR A 234 -11.00 17.50 29.01
C TYR A 234 -10.19 16.41 29.71
N ILE A 235 -9.82 15.38 28.94
CA ILE A 235 -8.76 14.44 29.36
C ILE A 235 -7.47 15.13 28.90
N GLU A 236 -6.63 15.54 29.85
CA GLU A 236 -5.23 15.85 29.54
C GLU A 236 -4.66 14.64 28.79
N LYS A 237 -4.49 14.81 27.48
CA LYS A 237 -3.99 13.74 26.63
C LYS A 237 -2.52 13.53 26.99
N GLN A 238 -2.27 12.59 27.90
CA GLN A 238 -0.89 12.16 28.11
C GLN A 238 -0.36 11.57 26.80
N PRO A 239 0.87 11.92 26.42
CA PRO A 239 1.45 11.39 25.19
C PRO A 239 1.46 9.86 25.25
N THR A 240 1.13 9.22 24.15
CA THR A 240 1.23 7.77 24.01
C THR A 240 2.68 7.31 24.16
N LEU A 241 2.90 6.05 24.53
CA LEU A 241 4.25 5.49 24.60
C LEU A 241 4.98 5.61 23.25
N GLU A 242 4.26 5.53 22.14
CA GLU A 242 4.77 5.73 20.78
C GLU A 242 5.26 7.17 20.55
N GLU A 243 4.45 8.17 20.95
CA GLU A 243 4.82 9.59 20.85
C GLU A 243 6.05 9.91 21.75
N ILE A 244 6.13 9.31 22.94
CA ILE A 244 7.27 9.46 23.85
C ILE A 244 8.51 8.82 23.22
N PHE A 245 8.40 7.62 22.67
CA PHE A 245 9.51 6.91 22.02
C PHE A 245 10.08 7.73 20.87
N LEU A 246 9.26 8.21 19.96
CA LEU A 246 9.66 9.04 18.82
C LEU A 246 10.30 10.35 19.25
N ALA A 247 9.77 11.01 20.28
CA ALA A 247 10.33 12.24 20.82
C ALA A 247 11.71 12.04 21.47
N ILE A 248 11.96 10.88 22.07
CA ILE A 248 13.25 10.56 22.68
C ILE A 248 14.30 10.21 21.62
N VAL A 249 13.94 9.40 20.63
CA VAL A 249 14.82 8.96 19.55
C VAL A 249 15.21 10.16 18.68
N GLY A 250 14.22 10.96 18.22
CA GLY A 250 14.47 12.15 17.39
C GLY A 250 15.35 13.21 18.07
N LYS A 251 15.23 13.40 19.39
CA LYS A 251 16.13 14.31 20.14
C LYS A 251 17.57 13.81 20.27
N LYS A 252 17.82 12.51 20.13
CA LYS A 252 19.19 11.97 20.12
C LYS A 252 19.90 12.24 18.80
N GLU A 253 19.18 12.12 17.69
CA GLU A 253 19.76 12.37 16.35
C GLU A 253 20.12 13.85 16.13
N GLU A 254 19.33 14.80 16.67
CA GLU A 254 19.68 16.22 16.62
C GLU A 254 20.91 16.58 17.46
N LYS A 255 21.20 15.84 18.53
CA LYS A 255 22.40 16.08 19.36
C LYS A 255 23.67 15.48 18.77
N ASP A 256 23.57 14.36 18.05
CA ASP A 256 24.74 13.75 17.40
C ASP A 256 25.13 14.48 16.10
N ASN A 257 24.21 15.17 15.45
CA ASN A 257 24.49 15.99 14.24
C ASN A 257 24.90 17.45 14.52
N GLY A 258 24.94 17.87 15.77
CA GLY A 258 25.26 19.25 16.19
C GLY A 258 26.65 19.44 16.80
N ASN A 259 27.52 18.42 16.76
CA ASN A 259 28.86 18.47 17.36
C ASN A 259 29.94 18.02 16.36
N ASP A 260 30.01 18.72 15.21
CA ASP A 260 31.20 18.76 14.33
C ASP A 260 31.50 20.21 13.93
#